data_136d1051414ca6c07431b7ebd6e4fa1a
#
_entry.id   136d1051414ca6c07431b7ebd6e4fa1a
#
_cell.length_a   1.000
_cell.length_b   1.000
_cell.length_c   1.000
_cell.angle_alpha   90.00
_cell.angle_beta   90.00
_cell.angle_gamma   90.00
#
_symmetry.space_group_name_H-M   'P 1'
#
loop_
_entity.id
_entity.type
_entity.pdbx_description
1 polymer ?
#
loop_
_entity_poly.entity_id
_entity_poly.type
_entity_poly.pdbx_seq_one_letter_code
_entity_poly.pdbx_strand_id
1 'polypeptide(L)'
;MAGEEKLLERLRDFQRDRSWHFEELCRLLQRLGFDMRISGSHHFFRRAGLREIINLQPQSGRAKPYQVRQVRKVLQTNGLL
;
A
#
# COMPACT_ATOMS: atom_id res chain seq x y z
N MET A 1 -10.13 -15.77 -1.98
CA MET A 1 -9.69 -15.13 -3.22
C MET A 1 -8.19 -14.95 -3.23
N ALA A 2 -7.62 -15.21 -4.34
CA ALA A 2 -6.17 -15.16 -4.48
C ALA A 2 -5.60 -13.75 -4.53
N GLY A 3 -6.45 -12.73 -4.71
CA GLY A 3 -5.97 -11.39 -4.97
C GLY A 3 -5.11 -10.79 -3.88
N GLU A 4 -5.57 -10.87 -2.64
CA GLU A 4 -4.85 -10.28 -1.52
C GLU A 4 -3.52 -10.99 -1.28
N GLU A 5 -3.53 -12.30 -1.29
CA GLU A 5 -2.31 -13.07 -1.07
C GLU A 5 -1.27 -12.85 -2.14
N LYS A 6 -1.71 -12.77 -3.38
CA LYS A 6 -0.78 -12.50 -4.49
C LYS A 6 -0.16 -11.12 -4.37
N LEU A 7 -0.96 -10.14 -3.96
CA LEU A 7 -0.44 -8.79 -3.77
C LEU A 7 0.54 -8.74 -2.61
N LEU A 8 0.27 -9.48 -1.53
CA LEU A 8 1.20 -9.55 -0.40
C LEU A 8 2.51 -10.23 -0.79
N GLU A 9 2.44 -11.30 -1.56
CA GLU A 9 3.64 -11.96 -2.06
C GLU A 9 4.48 -11.01 -2.90
N ARG A 10 3.83 -10.26 -3.79
CA ARG A 10 4.52 -9.31 -4.63
C ARG A 10 5.14 -8.19 -3.80
N LEU A 11 4.46 -7.78 -2.74
CA LEU A 11 4.98 -6.73 -1.87
C LEU A 11 6.22 -7.21 -1.11
N ARG A 12 6.30 -8.49 -0.79
CA ARG A 12 7.49 -9.03 -0.13
C ARG A 12 8.72 -9.03 -1.04
N ASP A 13 8.50 -9.04 -2.34
CA ASP A 13 9.59 -9.08 -3.31
C ASP A 13 10.02 -7.66 -3.66
N PHE A 14 11.06 -7.18 -2.99
CA PHE A 14 11.53 -5.81 -3.18
C PHE A 14 12.07 -5.56 -4.59
N GLN A 15 12.40 -6.62 -5.33
CA GLN A 15 12.85 -6.46 -6.70
C GLN A 15 11.73 -6.04 -7.63
N ARG A 16 10.49 -6.16 -7.18
CA ARG A 16 9.32 -5.81 -7.97
C ARG A 16 8.71 -4.47 -7.57
N ASP A 17 9.44 -3.66 -6.82
CA ASP A 17 8.92 -2.37 -6.34
C ASP A 17 8.53 -1.42 -7.46
N ARG A 18 9.11 -1.57 -8.64
CA ARG A 18 8.80 -0.70 -9.78
C ARG A 18 7.59 -1.17 -10.59
N SER A 19 7.03 -2.32 -10.26
CA SER A 19 5.98 -2.93 -11.07
C SER A 19 4.55 -2.57 -10.60
N TRP A 20 4.42 -1.77 -9.56
CA TRP A 20 3.13 -1.51 -8.96
C TRP A 20 2.36 -0.41 -9.67
N HIS A 21 1.10 -0.72 -10.02
CA HIS A 21 0.14 0.31 -10.35
C HIS A 21 -0.40 0.89 -9.05
N PHE A 22 -0.69 2.19 -9.07
CA PHE A 22 -1.17 2.86 -7.87
C PHE A 22 -2.44 2.21 -7.32
N GLU A 23 -3.36 1.85 -8.22
CA GLU A 23 -4.61 1.23 -7.82
C GLU A 23 -4.41 -0.11 -7.13
N GLU A 24 -3.42 -0.87 -7.55
CA GLU A 24 -3.13 -2.16 -6.91
C GLU A 24 -2.70 -1.98 -5.47
N LEU A 25 -1.86 -0.99 -5.22
CA LEU A 25 -1.38 -0.72 -3.87
C LEU A 25 -2.53 -0.24 -2.99
N CYS A 26 -3.38 0.64 -3.51
CA CYS A 26 -4.55 1.11 -2.79
C CYS A 26 -5.51 -0.03 -2.47
N ARG A 27 -5.74 -0.92 -3.44
CA ARG A 27 -6.62 -2.06 -3.24
C ARG A 27 -6.10 -2.99 -2.16
N LEU A 28 -4.80 -3.23 -2.16
CA LEU A 28 -4.19 -4.07 -1.13
C LEU A 28 -4.45 -3.49 0.26
N LEU A 29 -4.20 -2.20 0.43
CA LEU A 29 -4.40 -1.56 1.73
C LEU A 29 -5.86 -1.62 2.16
N GLN A 30 -6.79 -1.39 1.25
CA GLN A 30 -8.20 -1.47 1.58
C GLN A 30 -8.61 -2.87 1.98
N ARG A 31 -8.08 -3.89 1.33
CA ARG A 31 -8.37 -5.28 1.68
C ARG A 31 -7.79 -5.66 3.05
N LEU A 32 -6.73 -4.99 3.44
CA LEU A 32 -6.14 -5.19 4.77
C LEU A 32 -6.84 -4.38 5.87
N GLY A 33 -7.94 -3.73 5.52
CA GLY A 33 -8.76 -3.02 6.51
C GLY A 33 -8.43 -1.55 6.69
N PHE A 34 -7.63 -0.98 5.80
CA PHE A 34 -7.36 0.46 5.87
C PHE A 34 -8.49 1.25 5.24
N ASP A 35 -8.89 2.31 5.92
CA ASP A 35 -9.83 3.28 5.37
C ASP A 35 -9.05 4.27 4.53
N MET A 36 -9.59 4.60 3.37
CA MET A 36 -8.95 5.53 2.45
C MET A 36 -9.70 6.86 2.41
N ARG A 37 -8.95 7.94 2.51
CA ARG A 37 -9.46 9.29 2.30
C ARG A 37 -8.63 9.97 1.24
N ILE A 38 -9.30 10.70 0.36
CA ILE A 38 -8.62 11.41 -0.72
C ILE A 38 -8.78 12.90 -0.51
N SER A 39 -7.65 13.63 -0.57
CA SER A 39 -7.64 15.07 -0.52
C SER A 39 -6.71 15.55 -1.64
N GLY A 40 -7.28 16.14 -2.70
CA GLY A 40 -6.51 16.45 -3.88
C GLY A 40 -5.98 15.17 -4.50
N SER A 41 -4.68 15.09 -4.69
CA SER A 41 -4.04 13.88 -5.20
C SER A 41 -3.52 12.99 -4.09
N HIS A 42 -3.67 13.39 -2.82
CA HIS A 42 -3.18 12.61 -1.69
C HIS A 42 -4.20 11.59 -1.24
N HIS A 43 -3.77 10.35 -1.09
CA HIS A 43 -4.58 9.25 -0.60
C HIS A 43 -4.07 8.86 0.77
N PHE A 44 -4.89 9.07 1.79
CA PHE A 44 -4.52 8.78 3.17
C PHE A 44 -5.17 7.49 3.60
N PHE A 45 -4.38 6.60 4.19
CA PHE A 45 -4.86 5.29 4.63
C PHE A 45 -4.65 5.17 6.13
N ARG A 46 -5.73 4.82 6.85
CA ARG A 46 -5.72 4.62 8.29
C ARG A 46 -6.34 3.30 8.63
N ARG A 47 -5.83 2.67 9.67
CA ARG A 47 -6.40 1.44 10.19
C ARG A 47 -6.47 1.52 11.70
N ALA A 48 -7.61 1.10 12.29
CA ALA A 48 -7.77 1.08 13.74
C ALA A 48 -6.67 0.21 14.37
N GLY A 49 -6.06 0.71 15.43
CA GLY A 49 -4.99 0.00 16.10
C GLY A 49 -3.60 0.29 15.60
N LEU A 50 -3.47 0.99 14.48
CA LEU A 50 -2.17 1.36 13.95
C LEU A 50 -1.95 2.86 14.12
N ARG A 51 -0.73 3.23 14.52
CA ARG A 51 -0.35 4.62 14.67
C ARG A 51 -0.10 5.29 13.35
N GLU A 52 0.50 4.55 12.43
CA GLU A 52 0.94 5.13 11.16
C GLU A 52 -0.24 5.45 10.27
N ILE A 53 -0.13 6.59 9.61
CA ILE A 53 -1.03 6.96 8.53
C ILE A 53 -0.19 6.89 7.27
N ILE A 54 -0.66 6.13 6.29
CA ILE A 54 0.04 6.00 5.02
C ILE A 54 -0.50 7.06 4.08
N ASN A 55 0.39 7.87 3.51
CA ASN A 55 0.02 8.91 2.56
C ASN A 55 0.66 8.57 1.23
N LEU A 56 -0.17 8.30 0.23
CA LEU A 56 0.30 7.93 -1.10
C LEU A 56 -0.26 8.90 -2.13
N GLN A 57 0.51 9.09 -3.20
CA GLN A 57 0.14 9.99 -4.28
C GLN A 57 0.50 9.34 -5.60
N PRO A 58 -0.47 9.21 -6.53
CA PRO A 58 -0.18 8.57 -7.80
C PRO A 58 0.73 9.44 -8.66
N GLN A 59 1.52 8.77 -9.48
CA GLN A 59 2.32 9.45 -10.49
C GLN A 59 2.10 8.72 -11.80
N SER A 60 1.33 9.34 -12.69
CA SER A 60 0.95 8.74 -13.97
C SER A 60 0.37 7.35 -13.80
N GLY A 61 -0.50 7.20 -12.79
CA GLY A 61 -1.16 5.92 -12.50
C GLY A 61 -0.29 4.89 -11.82
N ARG A 62 0.93 5.24 -11.43
CA ARG A 62 1.86 4.29 -10.83
C ARG A 62 2.22 4.67 -9.41
N ALA A 63 2.58 3.65 -8.64
CA ALA A 63 3.15 3.84 -7.32
C ALA A 63 4.66 3.89 -7.46
N LYS A 64 5.29 4.94 -6.93
CA LYS A 64 6.74 5.03 -6.96
C LYS A 64 7.37 4.00 -6.02
N PRO A 65 8.57 3.51 -6.34
CA PRO A 65 9.22 2.52 -5.49
C PRO A 65 9.33 2.92 -4.02
N TYR A 66 9.59 4.20 -3.74
CA TYR A 66 9.70 4.61 -2.34
C TYR A 66 8.38 4.49 -1.60
N GLN A 67 7.26 4.65 -2.31
CA GLN A 67 5.93 4.47 -1.71
C GLN A 67 5.67 3.01 -1.41
N VAL A 68 6.06 2.13 -2.33
CA VAL A 68 5.92 0.69 -2.12
C VAL A 68 6.74 0.27 -0.91
N ARG A 69 7.95 0.79 -0.78
CA ARG A 69 8.81 0.51 0.38
C ARG A 69 8.20 1.03 1.66
N GLN A 70 7.59 2.20 1.62
CA GLN A 70 6.91 2.78 2.79
C GLN A 70 5.77 1.87 3.26
N VAL A 71 4.95 1.43 2.33
CA VAL A 71 3.85 0.52 2.65
C VAL A 71 4.37 -0.77 3.24
N ARG A 72 5.39 -1.36 2.61
CA ARG A 72 5.98 -2.60 3.12
C ARG A 72 6.46 -2.44 4.55
N LYS A 73 7.15 -1.34 4.83
CA LYS A 73 7.70 -1.11 6.16
C LYS A 73 6.59 -1.00 7.21
N VAL A 74 5.53 -0.25 6.90
CA VAL A 74 4.42 -0.11 7.84
C VAL A 74 3.76 -1.44 8.10
N LEU A 75 3.52 -2.22 7.05
CA LEU A 75 2.88 -3.52 7.21
C LEU A 75 3.76 -4.49 7.99
N GLN A 76 5.06 -4.49 7.73
CA GLN A 76 5.99 -5.35 8.47
C GLN A 76 6.06 -4.97 9.94
N THR A 77 6.14 -3.67 10.22
CA THR A 77 6.23 -3.17 11.59
C THR A 77 5.00 -3.58 12.41
N ASN A 78 3.86 -3.69 11.76
CA ASN A 78 2.61 -3.98 12.44
C ASN A 78 2.13 -5.42 12.28
N GLY A 79 2.99 -6.29 11.80
CA GLY A 79 2.67 -7.70 11.71
C GLY A 79 1.65 -8.07 10.65
N LEU A 80 1.47 -7.21 9.65
CA LEU A 80 0.50 -7.45 8.58
C LEU A 80 1.15 -8.04 7.33
N LEU A 81 2.45 -8.17 7.34
CA LEU A 81 3.20 -8.70 6.21
C LEU A 81 4.25 -9.67 6.68
#